data_1144168f37551b655109b1f879f915f4
#
_entry.id   1144168f37551b655109b1f879f915f4
#
_cell.length_a   1.000
_cell.length_b   1.000
_cell.length_c   1.000
_cell.angle_alpha   90.00
_cell.angle_beta   90.00
_cell.angle_gamma   90.00
#
_symmetry.space_group_name_H-M   'P 1'
#
loop_
_entity.id
_entity.type
_entity.pdbx_description
1 polymer ?
#
loop_
_entity_poly.entity_id
_entity_poly.type
_entity_poly.pdbx_seq_one_letter_code
_entity_poly.pdbx_strand_id
1 'polypeptide(L)'
;QIAYDIKLLSNEKEYNPTDFDENVKVTITGVEPIDTENQKYKVVHINDENKVEEIEKIELKDSEVTFDASSFSTYAVLLDNTMNLQNMALRANVPAKNLDSTLTDIWDGTSTATGFTYGNGTSASPYLIKSCAELAFLRNSVNSGTTYSGKYFQLVRNLDMNGNYWIPIGTTTYHFQGTFDGAGYVIKNAKIAIAALTTSIDSYGFFGSVGGGRTKA
;
A
#
# COMPACT_ATOMS: atom_id res chain seq x y z
N GLN A 1 7.30 -3.55 10.25
CA GLN A 1 8.08 -3.56 9.02
C GLN A 1 8.91 -2.29 8.91
N ILE A 2 10.21 -2.40 8.70
CA ILE A 2 11.15 -1.28 8.69
C ILE A 2 12.00 -1.41 7.42
N ALA A 3 12.16 -0.31 6.69
CA ALA A 3 13.11 -0.20 5.60
C ALA A 3 14.39 0.48 6.13
N TYR A 4 15.53 0.01 5.68
CA TYR A 4 16.85 0.51 6.08
C TYR A 4 17.58 1.01 4.84
N ASP A 5 18.06 2.24 4.90
CA ASP A 5 19.04 2.76 3.95
C ASP A 5 20.43 2.47 4.51
N ILE A 6 21.15 1.58 3.83
CA ILE A 6 22.43 1.06 4.31
C ILE A 6 23.55 1.74 3.54
N LYS A 7 24.45 2.40 4.28
CA LYS A 7 25.64 3.06 3.75
C LYS A 7 26.87 2.64 4.53
N LEU A 8 27.94 2.30 3.83
CA LEU A 8 29.25 2.10 4.44
C LEU A 8 30.05 3.39 4.33
N LEU A 9 30.41 3.98 5.47
CA LEU A 9 31.21 5.19 5.53
C LEU A 9 32.57 4.91 6.19
N SER A 10 33.64 5.37 5.59
CA SER A 10 34.96 5.43 6.20
C SER A 10 35.60 6.77 5.92
N ASN A 11 35.97 7.53 6.95
CA ASN A 11 36.49 8.90 6.85
C ASN A 11 35.58 9.82 6.00
N GLU A 12 34.26 9.76 6.27
CA GLU A 12 33.24 10.54 5.54
C GLU A 12 33.09 10.19 4.04
N LYS A 13 33.80 9.21 3.55
CA LYS A 13 33.67 8.70 2.20
C LYS A 13 32.71 7.52 2.18
N GLU A 14 31.73 7.55 1.28
CA GLU A 14 30.80 6.45 1.03
C GLU A 14 31.47 5.41 0.12
N TYR A 15 31.34 4.13 0.46
CA TYR A 15 31.86 2.99 -0.28
C TYR A 15 30.72 2.07 -0.68
N ASN A 16 30.83 1.46 -1.86
CA ASN A 16 29.88 0.46 -2.35
C ASN A 16 30.51 -0.95 -2.25
N PRO A 17 29.73 -2.04 -2.03
CA PRO A 17 30.26 -3.41 -2.08
C PRO A 17 30.98 -3.72 -3.39
N THR A 18 30.52 -3.18 -4.51
CA THR A 18 31.18 -3.28 -5.82
C THR A 18 32.63 -2.72 -5.84
N ASP A 19 33.00 -1.91 -4.86
CA ASP A 19 34.37 -1.40 -4.72
C ASP A 19 35.33 -2.46 -4.14
N PHE A 20 34.82 -3.62 -3.66
CA PHE A 20 35.56 -4.60 -2.88
C PHE A 20 35.61 -6.01 -3.49
N ASP A 21 35.08 -6.26 -4.67
CA ASP A 21 35.00 -7.59 -5.31
C ASP A 21 34.28 -8.69 -4.45
N GLU A 22 33.69 -8.35 -3.32
CA GLU A 22 33.02 -9.27 -2.39
C GLU A 22 31.72 -8.67 -1.86
N ASN A 23 30.75 -9.55 -1.59
CA ASN A 23 29.51 -9.13 -0.91
C ASN A 23 29.81 -8.78 0.57
N VAL A 24 29.14 -7.77 1.06
CA VAL A 24 29.23 -7.37 2.47
C VAL A 24 28.12 -8.04 3.27
N LYS A 25 28.50 -8.74 4.34
CA LYS A 25 27.52 -9.34 5.26
C LYS A 25 26.88 -8.25 6.12
N VAL A 26 25.57 -8.09 6.02
CA VAL A 26 24.76 -7.12 6.76
C VAL A 26 23.90 -7.86 7.78
N THR A 27 23.94 -7.41 9.04
CA THR A 27 23.05 -7.90 10.10
C THR A 27 22.17 -6.77 10.59
N ILE A 28 20.86 -6.96 10.49
CA ILE A 28 19.84 -6.04 11.03
C ILE A 28 19.36 -6.62 12.35
N THR A 29 19.50 -5.86 13.43
CA THR A 29 19.06 -6.22 14.78
C THR A 29 17.78 -5.51 15.17
N GLY A 30 17.08 -6.02 16.19
CA GLY A 30 15.83 -5.41 16.69
C GLY A 30 14.62 -5.66 15.79
N VAL A 31 14.70 -6.67 14.93
CA VAL A 31 13.53 -7.20 14.24
C VAL A 31 12.61 -7.84 15.28
N GLU A 32 11.30 -7.68 15.17
CA GLU A 32 10.32 -8.34 16.07
C GLU A 32 10.66 -9.83 16.21
N PRO A 33 10.46 -10.45 17.40
CA PRO A 33 10.81 -11.84 17.62
C PRO A 33 10.26 -12.75 16.53
N ILE A 34 11.14 -13.54 15.94
CA ILE A 34 10.83 -14.38 14.77
C ILE A 34 10.22 -15.69 15.27
N ASP A 35 8.93 -15.88 15.06
CA ASP A 35 8.30 -17.20 15.15
C ASP A 35 8.63 -17.97 13.85
N THR A 36 9.74 -18.75 13.90
CA THR A 36 10.24 -19.47 12.74
C THR A 36 9.33 -20.63 12.28
N GLU A 37 8.35 -21.04 13.09
CA GLU A 37 7.43 -22.12 12.72
C GLU A 37 6.27 -21.63 11.84
N ASN A 38 5.85 -20.37 12.00
CA ASN A 38 4.66 -19.85 11.33
C ASN A 38 4.90 -18.57 10.51
N GLN A 39 6.07 -17.95 10.63
CA GLN A 39 6.37 -16.68 9.97
C GLN A 39 7.58 -16.82 9.06
N LYS A 40 7.39 -16.50 7.79
CA LYS A 40 8.49 -16.41 6.83
C LYS A 40 8.88 -14.95 6.69
N TYR A 41 10.17 -14.68 6.90
CA TYR A 41 10.74 -13.38 6.60
C TYR A 41 11.38 -13.39 5.22
N LYS A 42 11.33 -12.27 4.55
CA LYS A 42 12.04 -11.99 3.31
C LYS A 42 12.83 -10.72 3.46
N VAL A 43 13.99 -10.68 2.87
CA VAL A 43 14.74 -9.44 2.66
C VAL A 43 14.64 -9.10 1.19
N VAL A 44 14.35 -7.86 0.90
CA VAL A 44 14.38 -7.36 -0.46
C VAL A 44 15.29 -6.15 -0.55
N HIS A 45 15.92 -6.02 -1.67
CA HIS A 45 16.75 -4.93 -2.08
C HIS A 45 15.97 -4.05 -3.06
N ILE A 46 15.99 -2.75 -2.86
CA ILE A 46 15.43 -1.76 -3.77
C ILE A 46 16.61 -1.00 -4.35
N ASN A 47 16.94 -1.29 -5.61
CA ASN A 47 18.07 -0.69 -6.28
C ASN A 47 17.81 0.76 -6.73
N ASP A 48 18.83 1.45 -7.25
CA ASP A 48 18.75 2.85 -7.68
C ASP A 48 17.75 3.09 -8.82
N GLU A 49 17.39 2.03 -9.57
CA GLU A 49 16.33 2.07 -10.59
C GLU A 49 14.94 1.81 -10.01
N ASN A 50 14.81 1.72 -8.66
CA ASN A 50 13.59 1.34 -7.93
C ASN A 50 13.05 -0.06 -8.30
N LYS A 51 13.89 -0.95 -8.78
CA LYS A 51 13.55 -2.35 -8.92
C LYS A 51 13.70 -3.05 -7.58
N VAL A 52 12.77 -3.95 -7.31
CA VAL A 52 12.76 -4.75 -6.08
C VAL A 52 13.25 -6.15 -6.40
N GLU A 53 14.31 -6.56 -5.72
CA GLU A 53 14.93 -7.88 -5.86
C GLU A 53 14.86 -8.61 -4.51
N GLU A 54 14.41 -9.86 -4.51
CA GLU A 54 14.38 -10.69 -3.30
C GLU A 54 15.78 -11.26 -3.05
N ILE A 55 16.24 -11.17 -1.81
CA ILE A 55 17.49 -11.78 -1.38
C ILE A 55 17.21 -13.24 -1.02
N GLU A 56 17.74 -14.16 -1.82
CA GLU A 56 17.44 -15.59 -1.68
C GLU A 56 18.04 -16.24 -0.41
N LYS A 57 19.18 -15.72 0.07
CA LYS A 57 19.89 -16.28 1.23
C LYS A 57 19.85 -15.31 2.40
N ILE A 58 19.04 -15.63 3.39
CA ILE A 58 18.96 -14.92 4.65
C ILE A 58 19.18 -15.88 5.81
N GLU A 59 19.86 -15.43 6.84
CA GLU A 59 19.99 -16.14 8.12
C GLU A 59 19.13 -15.42 9.15
N LEU A 60 18.25 -16.17 9.82
CA LEU A 60 17.36 -15.66 10.85
C LEU A 60 17.77 -16.25 12.20
N LYS A 61 18.04 -15.39 13.17
CA LYS A 61 18.39 -15.82 14.53
C LYS A 61 17.85 -14.81 15.54
N ASP A 62 17.05 -15.29 16.47
CA ASP A 62 16.43 -14.48 17.51
C ASP A 62 15.72 -13.24 16.93
N SER A 63 16.24 -12.05 17.18
CA SER A 63 15.76 -10.78 16.65
C SER A 63 16.70 -10.17 15.60
N GLU A 64 17.42 -11.01 14.88
CA GLU A 64 18.41 -10.62 13.88
C GLU A 64 18.13 -11.24 12.53
N VAL A 65 18.33 -10.46 11.48
CA VAL A 65 18.30 -10.89 10.08
C VAL A 65 19.64 -10.59 9.45
N THR A 66 20.32 -11.60 8.94
CA THR A 66 21.63 -11.47 8.30
C THR A 66 21.55 -11.91 6.83
N PHE A 67 22.17 -11.14 5.94
CA PHE A 67 22.21 -11.41 4.50
C PHE A 67 23.47 -10.81 3.85
N ASP A 68 23.78 -11.27 2.65
CA ASP A 68 24.86 -10.72 1.84
C ASP A 68 24.36 -9.61 0.93
N ALA A 69 24.88 -8.39 1.12
CA ALA A 69 24.54 -7.22 0.30
C ALA A 69 25.53 -7.08 -0.86
N SER A 70 25.01 -7.02 -2.08
CA SER A 70 25.78 -6.77 -3.31
C SER A 70 25.93 -5.30 -3.67
N SER A 71 25.11 -4.45 -3.08
CA SER A 71 25.17 -2.98 -3.21
C SER A 71 24.68 -2.34 -1.93
N PHE A 72 25.02 -1.07 -1.69
CA PHE A 72 24.47 -0.29 -0.59
C PHE A 72 23.37 0.61 -1.14
N SER A 73 22.16 0.36 -0.71
CA SER A 73 20.97 1.12 -1.02
C SER A 73 19.86 0.70 -0.04
N THR A 74 18.62 0.76 -0.43
CA THR A 74 17.52 0.45 0.47
C THR A 74 17.26 -1.04 0.56
N TYR A 75 17.33 -1.60 1.78
CA TYR A 75 16.90 -2.96 2.10
C TYR A 75 15.67 -2.93 3.00
N ALA A 76 14.77 -3.88 2.82
CA ALA A 76 13.63 -4.02 3.70
C ALA A 76 13.42 -5.46 4.14
N VAL A 77 13.23 -5.63 5.45
CA VAL A 77 12.87 -6.92 6.05
C VAL A 77 11.36 -7.04 6.11
N LEU A 78 10.83 -8.10 5.56
CA LEU A 78 9.41 -8.39 5.43
C LEU A 78 9.00 -9.59 6.22
N LEU A 79 7.83 -9.51 6.82
CA LEU A 79 7.10 -10.66 7.27
C LEU A 79 6.27 -11.20 6.10
N ASP A 80 6.53 -12.42 5.66
CA ASP A 80 5.82 -13.05 4.54
C ASP A 80 4.43 -13.52 4.99
N ASN A 81 3.49 -12.59 5.01
CA ASN A 81 2.07 -12.88 5.05
C ASN A 81 1.41 -12.28 3.81
N THR A 82 1.77 -12.76 2.62
CA THR A 82 1.13 -12.36 1.36
C THR A 82 1.26 -10.87 1.00
N MET A 83 2.33 -10.20 1.46
CA MET A 83 2.59 -8.82 1.06
C MET A 83 3.13 -8.78 -0.37
N ASN A 84 2.37 -8.20 -1.26
CA ASN A 84 2.83 -7.83 -2.58
C ASN A 84 4.00 -6.83 -2.44
N LEU A 85 5.11 -7.07 -3.13
CA LEU A 85 6.34 -6.25 -3.14
C LEU A 85 6.06 -4.77 -3.42
N GLN A 86 4.97 -4.45 -4.11
CA GLN A 86 4.54 -3.09 -4.40
C GLN A 86 4.12 -2.27 -3.17
N ASN A 87 3.52 -2.93 -2.15
CA ASN A 87 3.13 -2.25 -0.92
C ASN A 87 4.35 -1.80 -0.09
N MET A 88 5.53 -2.30 -0.43
CA MET A 88 6.77 -2.00 0.26
C MET A 88 7.45 -0.75 -0.25
N ALA A 89 7.51 -0.57 -1.55
CA ALA A 89 8.07 0.63 -2.14
C ALA A 89 7.34 1.88 -1.64
N LEU A 90 6.02 1.78 -1.39
CA LEU A 90 5.21 2.84 -0.78
C LEU A 90 5.64 3.23 0.64
N ARG A 91 6.14 2.28 1.42
CA ARG A 91 6.58 2.54 2.81
C ARG A 91 8.04 3.01 2.89
N ALA A 92 8.85 2.69 1.89
CA ALA A 92 10.22 3.16 1.77
C ALA A 92 10.32 4.58 1.19
N ASN A 93 9.18 5.31 1.09
CA ASN A 93 9.11 6.66 0.48
C ASN A 93 9.54 6.70 -1.00
N VAL A 94 9.48 5.54 -1.68
CA VAL A 94 9.70 5.47 -3.13
C VAL A 94 8.50 6.12 -3.81
N PRO A 95 8.69 7.04 -4.76
CA PRO A 95 7.59 7.67 -5.46
C PRO A 95 6.70 6.60 -6.11
N ALA A 96 5.40 6.61 -5.80
CA ALA A 96 4.42 5.63 -6.27
C ALA A 96 4.41 5.44 -7.81
N LYS A 97 4.95 6.40 -8.53
CA LYS A 97 5.03 6.44 -10.00
C LYS A 97 5.94 5.36 -10.62
N ASN A 98 6.80 4.71 -9.83
CA ASN A 98 7.75 3.69 -10.28
C ASN A 98 7.32 2.26 -9.92
N LEU A 99 6.19 2.10 -9.25
CA LEU A 99 5.61 0.78 -9.03
C LEU A 99 4.96 0.27 -10.32
N ASP A 100 5.07 -1.03 -10.54
CA ASP A 100 4.48 -1.68 -11.70
C ASP A 100 2.98 -1.35 -11.80
N SER A 101 2.68 -0.35 -12.65
CA SER A 101 1.31 0.08 -12.94
C SER A 101 0.49 -1.00 -13.67
N THR A 102 1.12 -2.14 -14.01
CA THR A 102 0.45 -3.26 -14.68
C THR A 102 -0.41 -4.09 -13.73
N LEU A 103 -0.14 -4.06 -12.42
CA LEU A 103 -0.99 -4.77 -11.46
C LEU A 103 -2.28 -4.00 -11.22
N THR A 104 -3.32 -4.55 -11.79
CA THR A 104 -4.69 -4.07 -11.62
C THR A 104 -5.48 -5.09 -10.82
N ASP A 105 -6.15 -4.66 -9.77
CA ASP A 105 -7.11 -5.49 -9.06
C ASP A 105 -8.45 -5.45 -9.81
N ILE A 106 -9.02 -6.62 -10.11
CA ILE A 106 -10.25 -6.74 -10.88
C ILE A 106 -11.38 -7.16 -9.93
N TRP A 107 -12.45 -6.35 -9.90
CA TRP A 107 -13.58 -6.61 -9.01
C TRP A 107 -14.57 -7.62 -9.60
N ASP A 108 -15.07 -8.51 -8.75
CA ASP A 108 -16.13 -9.48 -9.08
C ASP A 108 -17.56 -8.89 -8.99
N GLY A 109 -17.68 -7.64 -8.55
CA GLY A 109 -18.95 -6.92 -8.37
C GLY A 109 -19.61 -7.11 -7.00
N THR A 110 -19.12 -8.02 -6.19
CA THR A 110 -19.77 -8.41 -4.91
C THR A 110 -18.85 -8.40 -3.71
N SER A 111 -17.60 -8.80 -3.87
CA SER A 111 -16.63 -8.91 -2.78
C SER A 111 -16.43 -7.59 -2.04
N THR A 112 -16.45 -7.70 -0.72
CA THR A 112 -16.24 -6.59 0.22
C THR A 112 -15.27 -7.06 1.31
N ALA A 113 -14.23 -6.27 1.58
CA ALA A 113 -13.31 -6.55 2.68
C ALA A 113 -13.99 -6.31 4.05
N THR A 114 -13.39 -6.82 5.10
CA THR A 114 -13.86 -6.60 6.49
C THR A 114 -13.20 -5.39 7.15
N GLY A 115 -12.24 -4.75 6.48
CA GLY A 115 -11.49 -3.60 6.96
C GLY A 115 -10.37 -3.20 5.98
N PHE A 116 -9.56 -2.22 6.38
CA PHE A 116 -8.33 -1.86 5.67
C PHE A 116 -7.17 -2.65 6.24
N THR A 117 -6.40 -3.27 5.37
CA THR A 117 -5.26 -4.10 5.80
C THR A 117 -4.10 -3.25 6.33
N TYR A 118 -3.91 -2.05 5.80
CA TYR A 118 -2.75 -1.19 6.09
C TYR A 118 -3.13 0.24 6.40
N GLY A 119 -2.28 0.85 7.24
CA GLY A 119 -2.48 2.22 7.70
C GLY A 119 -3.42 2.30 8.91
N ASN A 120 -3.47 3.49 9.51
CA ASN A 120 -4.34 3.80 10.64
C ASN A 120 -5.22 5.03 10.37
N GLY A 121 -5.18 5.52 9.13
CA GLY A 121 -5.97 6.65 8.66
C GLY A 121 -5.48 8.00 9.13
N THR A 122 -4.22 8.13 9.57
CA THR A 122 -3.58 9.43 9.80
C THR A 122 -2.95 9.96 8.50
N SER A 123 -2.60 11.24 8.45
CA SER A 123 -1.89 11.80 7.28
C SER A 123 -0.51 11.18 7.06
N ALA A 124 0.16 10.75 8.12
CA ALA A 124 1.46 10.07 8.05
C ALA A 124 1.33 8.57 7.74
N SER A 125 0.17 7.96 7.99
CA SER A 125 -0.12 6.55 7.75
C SER A 125 -1.56 6.38 7.27
N PRO A 126 -1.88 6.80 6.02
CA PRO A 126 -3.23 6.69 5.47
C PRO A 126 -3.68 5.23 5.38
N TYR A 127 -4.98 4.99 5.40
CA TYR A 127 -5.50 3.69 4.99
C TYR A 127 -5.16 3.44 3.53
N LEU A 128 -4.45 2.34 3.24
CA LEU A 128 -4.08 1.99 1.87
C LEU A 128 -5.16 1.13 1.24
N ILE A 129 -5.67 1.58 0.09
CA ILE A 129 -6.67 0.85 -0.70
C ILE A 129 -5.94 0.13 -1.82
N LYS A 130 -5.81 -1.19 -1.66
CA LYS A 130 -5.09 -2.09 -2.58
C LYS A 130 -6.02 -3.01 -3.38
N SER A 131 -7.32 -3.01 -3.08
CA SER A 131 -8.29 -3.85 -3.77
C SER A 131 -9.65 -3.18 -3.92
N CYS A 132 -10.40 -3.62 -4.92
CA CYS A 132 -11.78 -3.22 -5.11
C CYS A 132 -12.65 -3.62 -3.91
N ALA A 133 -12.33 -4.72 -3.24
CA ALA A 133 -13.02 -5.14 -2.03
C ALA A 133 -12.82 -4.17 -0.85
N GLU A 134 -11.60 -3.61 -0.67
CA GLU A 134 -11.36 -2.56 0.35
C GLU A 134 -12.05 -1.24 -0.03
N LEU A 135 -12.11 -0.92 -1.33
CA LEU A 135 -12.87 0.23 -1.81
C LEU A 135 -14.38 0.05 -1.58
N ALA A 136 -14.91 -1.17 -1.79
CA ALA A 136 -16.29 -1.51 -1.48
C ALA A 136 -16.58 -1.45 0.04
N PHE A 137 -15.60 -1.83 0.88
CA PHE A 137 -15.70 -1.66 2.33
C PHE A 137 -15.79 -0.18 2.71
N LEU A 138 -14.95 0.69 2.13
CA LEU A 138 -15.03 2.15 2.35
C LEU A 138 -16.43 2.66 2.02
N ARG A 139 -16.94 2.32 0.83
CA ARG A 139 -18.28 2.70 0.37
C ARG A 139 -19.36 2.26 1.37
N ASN A 140 -19.35 0.98 1.75
CA ASN A 140 -20.35 0.43 2.64
C ASN A 140 -20.32 1.10 4.01
N SER A 141 -19.12 1.33 4.56
CA SER A 141 -18.94 1.99 5.85
C SER A 141 -19.46 3.43 5.84
N VAL A 142 -19.13 4.19 4.78
CA VAL A 142 -19.64 5.57 4.64
C VAL A 142 -21.16 5.58 4.52
N ASN A 143 -21.70 4.73 3.64
CA ASN A 143 -23.15 4.68 3.37
C ASN A 143 -23.95 4.12 4.56
N SER A 144 -23.26 3.54 5.56
CA SER A 144 -23.85 3.11 6.85
C SER A 144 -23.60 4.10 7.99
N GLY A 145 -23.00 5.28 7.73
CA GLY A 145 -22.87 6.36 8.70
C GLY A 145 -21.47 6.65 9.24
N THR A 146 -20.43 5.88 8.83
CA THR A 146 -19.05 6.18 9.21
C THR A 146 -18.48 7.26 8.30
N THR A 147 -18.46 8.51 8.74
CA THR A 147 -18.07 9.65 7.90
C THR A 147 -16.57 9.71 7.56
N TYR A 148 -15.73 9.06 8.35
CA TYR A 148 -14.25 9.12 8.26
C TYR A 148 -13.69 10.55 8.34
N SER A 149 -14.31 11.43 9.12
CA SER A 149 -13.80 12.79 9.35
C SER A 149 -12.37 12.75 9.91
N GLY A 150 -11.47 13.52 9.28
CA GLY A 150 -10.05 13.58 9.65
C GLY A 150 -9.24 12.34 9.30
N LYS A 151 -9.80 11.38 8.57
CA LYS A 151 -9.09 10.18 8.10
C LYS A 151 -8.57 10.37 6.69
N TYR A 152 -7.46 9.68 6.39
CA TYR A 152 -6.75 9.72 5.12
C TYR A 152 -6.75 8.35 4.47
N PHE A 153 -6.98 8.33 3.16
CA PHE A 153 -7.00 7.15 2.30
C PHE A 153 -6.11 7.39 1.11
N GLN A 154 -5.42 6.35 0.66
CA GLN A 154 -4.57 6.41 -0.52
C GLN A 154 -4.72 5.16 -1.37
N LEU A 155 -4.93 5.34 -2.68
CA LEU A 155 -4.82 4.23 -3.63
C LEU A 155 -3.36 3.81 -3.76
N VAL A 156 -3.14 2.50 -3.91
CA VAL A 156 -1.80 1.92 -4.05
C VAL A 156 -1.68 1.00 -5.26
N ARG A 157 -2.73 0.93 -6.09
CA ARG A 157 -2.73 0.28 -7.41
C ARG A 157 -3.95 0.70 -8.23
N ASN A 158 -3.92 0.33 -9.52
CA ASN A 158 -5.07 0.48 -10.37
C ASN A 158 -6.20 -0.49 -9.97
N LEU A 159 -7.43 -0.03 -10.03
CA LEU A 159 -8.62 -0.82 -9.74
C LEU A 159 -9.49 -0.89 -10.99
N ASP A 160 -9.87 -2.10 -11.40
CA ASP A 160 -10.78 -2.33 -12.52
C ASP A 160 -12.12 -2.85 -11.98
N MET A 161 -13.15 -2.04 -12.09
CA MET A 161 -14.49 -2.40 -11.64
C MET A 161 -15.17 -3.40 -12.59
N ASN A 162 -14.48 -3.80 -13.67
CA ASN A 162 -14.88 -4.86 -14.60
C ASN A 162 -16.30 -4.70 -15.17
N GLY A 163 -16.74 -3.45 -15.37
CA GLY A 163 -18.07 -3.14 -15.85
C GLY A 163 -19.20 -3.42 -14.86
N ASN A 164 -18.87 -3.68 -13.59
CA ASN A 164 -19.86 -3.87 -12.54
C ASN A 164 -20.48 -2.56 -12.09
N TYR A 165 -21.71 -2.65 -11.56
CA TYR A 165 -22.39 -1.50 -11.02
C TYR A 165 -21.75 -1.03 -9.71
N TRP A 166 -21.47 0.26 -9.65
CA TRP A 166 -20.93 0.94 -8.49
C TRP A 166 -21.98 1.82 -7.84
N ILE A 167 -22.21 1.60 -6.55
CA ILE A 167 -22.99 2.51 -5.72
C ILE A 167 -22.05 3.63 -5.26
N PRO A 168 -22.38 4.91 -5.42
CA PRO A 168 -21.54 6.02 -5.01
C PRO A 168 -21.13 5.96 -3.53
N ILE A 169 -19.92 6.43 -3.22
CA ILE A 169 -19.47 6.63 -1.84
C ILE A 169 -20.12 7.91 -1.30
N GLY A 170 -20.87 7.78 -0.21
CA GLY A 170 -21.63 8.86 0.39
C GLY A 170 -23.01 9.02 -0.22
N THR A 171 -23.96 9.32 0.65
CA THR A 171 -25.37 9.55 0.36
C THR A 171 -25.76 10.96 0.79
N THR A 172 -27.00 11.40 0.52
CA THR A 172 -27.53 12.67 1.02
C THR A 172 -27.56 12.74 2.55
N THR A 173 -27.61 11.59 3.22
CA THR A 173 -27.64 11.51 4.69
C THR A 173 -26.24 11.31 5.27
N TYR A 174 -25.40 10.54 4.61
CA TYR A 174 -24.07 10.16 5.10
C TYR A 174 -23.00 10.60 4.09
N HIS A 175 -22.24 11.61 4.46
CA HIS A 175 -21.21 12.20 3.59
C HIS A 175 -19.84 11.58 3.88
N PHE A 176 -19.04 11.34 2.84
CA PHE A 176 -17.64 11.08 3.02
C PHE A 176 -16.93 12.37 3.46
N GLN A 177 -16.25 12.33 4.60
CA GLN A 177 -15.56 13.49 5.18
C GLN A 177 -14.05 13.27 5.34
N GLY A 178 -13.53 12.16 4.82
CA GLY A 178 -12.10 11.87 4.79
C GLY A 178 -11.35 12.59 3.68
N THR A 179 -10.06 12.40 3.64
CA THR A 179 -9.21 12.79 2.52
C THR A 179 -8.89 11.54 1.69
N PHE A 180 -9.16 11.58 0.40
CA PHE A 180 -8.89 10.48 -0.53
C PHE A 180 -7.86 10.93 -1.56
N ASP A 181 -6.71 10.23 -1.61
CA ASP A 181 -5.64 10.47 -2.57
C ASP A 181 -5.57 9.31 -3.58
N GLY A 182 -5.79 9.60 -4.83
CA GLY A 182 -5.65 8.65 -5.94
C GLY A 182 -4.20 8.29 -6.23
N ALA A 183 -3.23 9.07 -5.76
CA ALA A 183 -1.79 8.85 -5.90
C ALA A 183 -1.33 8.52 -7.35
N GLY A 184 -2.09 8.99 -8.36
CA GLY A 184 -1.84 8.73 -9.77
C GLY A 184 -2.33 7.37 -10.28
N TYR A 185 -2.99 6.57 -9.45
CA TYR A 185 -3.64 5.33 -9.88
C TYR A 185 -5.02 5.58 -10.45
N VAL A 186 -5.50 4.62 -11.24
CA VAL A 186 -6.75 4.72 -11.98
C VAL A 186 -7.79 3.75 -11.44
N ILE A 187 -9.02 4.23 -11.25
CA ILE A 187 -10.20 3.39 -11.07
C ILE A 187 -10.98 3.44 -12.38
N LYS A 188 -11.17 2.30 -13.03
CA LYS A 188 -11.78 2.22 -14.37
C LYS A 188 -12.95 1.25 -14.44
N ASN A 189 -13.72 1.36 -15.54
CA ASN A 189 -14.81 0.46 -15.88
C ASN A 189 -15.92 0.35 -14.83
N ALA A 190 -16.12 1.38 -13.98
CA ALA A 190 -17.26 1.43 -13.09
C ALA A 190 -18.53 1.88 -13.86
N LYS A 191 -19.64 1.16 -13.71
CA LYS A 191 -20.96 1.62 -14.11
C LYS A 191 -21.66 2.22 -12.89
N ILE A 192 -21.97 3.51 -12.93
CA ILE A 192 -22.68 4.13 -11.81
C ILE A 192 -24.12 3.63 -11.78
N ALA A 193 -24.51 3.04 -10.64
CA ALA A 193 -25.84 2.47 -10.45
C ALA A 193 -26.89 3.59 -10.20
N ILE A 194 -27.51 4.05 -11.25
CA ILE A 194 -28.56 5.10 -11.15
C ILE A 194 -29.86 4.49 -10.62
N ALA A 195 -30.17 3.24 -10.97
CA ALA A 195 -31.45 2.59 -10.66
C ALA A 195 -31.57 2.06 -9.21
N ALA A 196 -30.46 1.93 -8.47
CA ALA A 196 -30.50 1.52 -7.06
C ALA A 196 -30.89 2.68 -6.11
N LEU A 197 -31.12 3.85 -6.65
CA LEU A 197 -31.28 5.09 -5.94
C LEU A 197 -32.76 5.50 -5.95
N THR A 198 -33.59 4.72 -5.26
CA THR A 198 -35.05 4.95 -5.18
C THR A 198 -35.47 6.15 -4.32
N THR A 199 -34.52 6.89 -3.77
CA THR A 199 -34.78 8.12 -3.01
C THR A 199 -33.82 9.21 -3.45
N SER A 200 -34.38 10.32 -3.95
CA SER A 200 -33.78 11.63 -4.24
C SER A 200 -32.26 11.69 -4.24
N ILE A 201 -31.60 11.29 -5.33
CA ILE A 201 -30.16 11.44 -5.43
C ILE A 201 -29.86 12.53 -6.42
N ASP A 202 -29.39 13.62 -5.86
CA ASP A 202 -28.92 14.77 -6.62
C ASP A 202 -27.44 14.61 -7.05
N SER A 203 -26.83 13.44 -6.83
CA SER A 203 -25.38 13.26 -7.03
C SER A 203 -25.06 11.95 -7.75
N TYR A 204 -24.62 12.07 -8.99
CA TYR A 204 -24.19 10.96 -9.83
C TYR A 204 -22.67 11.01 -9.99
N GLY A 205 -21.96 10.03 -9.41
CA GLY A 205 -20.51 9.99 -9.52
C GLY A 205 -19.91 8.82 -8.76
N PHE A 206 -18.59 8.69 -8.82
CA PHE A 206 -17.87 7.72 -8.02
C PHE A 206 -18.03 8.01 -6.52
N PHE A 207 -17.95 9.29 -6.15
CA PHE A 207 -18.42 9.83 -4.89
C PHE A 207 -19.80 10.46 -5.09
N GLY A 208 -20.77 10.07 -4.27
CA GLY A 208 -22.13 10.62 -4.31
C GLY A 208 -22.25 11.88 -3.47
N SER A 209 -21.68 11.87 -2.27
CA SER A 209 -21.69 13.04 -1.39
C SER A 209 -20.41 13.15 -0.56
N VAL A 210 -19.81 14.34 -0.59
CA VAL A 210 -18.58 14.67 0.12
C VAL A 210 -18.84 15.93 0.97
N GLY A 211 -18.51 15.86 2.25
CA GLY A 211 -18.70 16.99 3.15
C GLY A 211 -17.54 17.17 4.11
N GLY A 212 -16.87 18.33 4.09
CA GLY A 212 -15.78 18.64 5.00
C GLY A 212 -14.45 17.94 4.73
N GLY A 213 -14.43 16.94 3.84
CA GLY A 213 -13.23 16.22 3.40
C GLY A 213 -12.62 16.80 2.12
N ARG A 214 -11.55 16.15 1.65
CA ARG A 214 -10.89 16.48 0.39
C ARG A 214 -10.69 15.22 -0.44
N THR A 215 -10.91 15.35 -1.74
CA THR A 215 -10.49 14.35 -2.72
C THR A 215 -9.38 14.94 -3.58
N LYS A 216 -8.34 14.15 -3.86
CA LYS A 216 -7.24 14.51 -4.72
C LYS A 216 -7.10 13.43 -5.80
N ALA A 217 -7.11 13.82 -7.03
CA ALA A 217 -6.93 12.95 -8.18
C ALA A 217 -5.44 12.71 -8.48
#